data_0c9280825675ff3ad31e1941bdd67c93
#
_entry.id   0c9280825675ff3ad31e1941bdd67c93
#
_cell.length_a   1.000
_cell.length_b   1.000
_cell.length_c   1.000
_cell.angle_alpha   90.00
_cell.angle_beta   90.00
_cell.angle_gamma   90.00
#
_symmetry.space_group_name_H-M   'P 1'
#
loop_
_entity.id
_entity.type
_entity.pdbx_description
1 polymer ?
#
loop_
_entity_poly.entity_id
_entity_poly.type
_entity_poly.pdbx_seq_one_letter_code
_entity_poly.pdbx_strand_id
1 'polypeptide(L)'
;MIIVLKPSATEEQITKFTNMLKESYDVKVNKWDGVQSTVLGLIGDTTKIDIEYIDAQDIVENVKRVQEPYKKANRKFHPDNTVIKINDNVTIGDGSLHIMAGPCSVESEEQIVQIAKDVKASGATLLRGGAFKPRTSPYAFQGLKAEGLDLLKTARRETGLPIVTEIMRASHIDMFENVDIIQVGARNMQNFELLKELGKIDKPILLKRGLSATIEEWLMSAEYIMAGGNDKVMLCERGIRTYETFTRNTLDVSAIPIIKKLSHLPVIVDPSHASGKSWLVEPLAMAAVAAGADGLIIEVHNDPPHALSDGAQSLTPKQFDGVAKKVFGLKKAVDKLN
;
A
#
# COMPACT_ATOMS: atom_id res chain seq x y z
N MET A 1 -10.31 24.98 0.50
CA MET A 1 -10.67 24.78 1.92
C MET A 1 -11.79 25.73 2.28
N ILE A 2 -12.72 25.32 3.11
CA ILE A 2 -13.81 26.17 3.63
C ILE A 2 -13.66 26.23 5.15
N ILE A 3 -13.68 27.44 5.71
CA ILE A 3 -13.64 27.69 7.15
C ILE A 3 -14.94 28.39 7.53
N VAL A 4 -15.67 27.84 8.47
CA VAL A 4 -16.88 28.46 9.05
C VAL A 4 -16.46 29.13 10.35
N LEU A 5 -16.81 30.41 10.49
CA LEU A 5 -16.49 31.18 11.69
C LEU A 5 -17.66 31.20 12.65
N LYS A 6 -17.36 31.23 13.95
CA LYS A 6 -18.37 31.37 15.00
C LYS A 6 -19.13 32.67 14.83
N PRO A 7 -20.45 32.70 15.14
CA PRO A 7 -21.24 33.93 15.07
C PRO A 7 -20.72 35.06 15.98
N SER A 8 -19.93 34.70 17.00
CA SER A 8 -19.34 35.66 17.94
C SER A 8 -18.04 36.32 17.42
N ALA A 9 -17.50 35.89 16.25
CA ALA A 9 -16.29 36.44 15.70
C ALA A 9 -16.49 37.91 15.26
N THR A 10 -15.62 38.80 15.76
CA THR A 10 -15.66 40.21 15.38
C THR A 10 -14.97 40.47 14.06
N GLU A 11 -15.32 41.55 13.35
CA GLU A 11 -14.69 41.93 12.07
C GLU A 11 -13.18 42.16 12.22
N GLU A 12 -12.72 42.62 13.36
CA GLU A 12 -11.30 42.78 13.64
C GLU A 12 -10.57 41.43 13.70
N GLN A 13 -11.17 40.46 14.41
CA GLN A 13 -10.65 39.10 14.50
C GLN A 13 -10.64 38.40 13.13
N ILE A 14 -11.72 38.55 12.36
CA ILE A 14 -11.83 37.99 11.00
C ILE A 14 -10.76 38.58 10.07
N THR A 15 -10.55 39.89 10.14
CA THR A 15 -9.52 40.57 9.32
C THR A 15 -8.12 40.09 9.69
N LYS A 16 -7.80 39.99 10.98
CA LYS A 16 -6.51 39.52 11.46
C LYS A 16 -6.24 38.08 11.02
N PHE A 17 -7.26 37.21 11.21
CA PHE A 17 -7.17 35.81 10.81
C PHE A 17 -7.02 35.65 9.28
N THR A 18 -7.79 36.39 8.50
CA THR A 18 -7.68 36.40 7.02
C THR A 18 -6.31 36.81 6.54
N ASN A 19 -5.71 37.83 7.14
CA ASN A 19 -4.36 38.29 6.81
C ASN A 19 -3.31 37.25 7.16
N MET A 20 -3.41 36.64 8.35
CA MET A 20 -2.55 35.52 8.77
C MET A 20 -2.60 34.38 7.75
N LEU A 21 -3.80 33.97 7.30
CA LEU A 21 -3.94 32.91 6.31
C LEU A 21 -3.26 33.24 4.97
N LYS A 22 -3.41 34.48 4.49
CA LYS A 22 -2.76 34.94 3.24
C LYS A 22 -1.24 34.97 3.35
N GLU A 23 -0.72 35.50 4.45
CA GLU A 23 0.71 35.66 4.65
C GLU A 23 1.44 34.35 4.91
N SER A 24 0.83 33.47 5.71
CA SER A 24 1.47 32.20 6.12
C SER A 24 1.39 31.12 5.04
N TYR A 25 0.35 31.12 4.21
CA TYR A 25 0.07 30.00 3.30
C TYR A 25 -0.02 30.37 1.82
N ASP A 26 0.17 31.62 1.45
CA ASP A 26 0.09 32.12 0.06
C ASP A 26 -1.23 31.68 -0.63
N VAL A 27 -2.36 31.87 0.07
CA VAL A 27 -3.70 31.56 -0.43
C VAL A 27 -4.53 32.80 -0.60
N LYS A 28 -5.41 32.80 -1.62
CA LYS A 28 -6.46 33.81 -1.76
C LYS A 28 -7.63 33.45 -0.85
N VAL A 29 -8.07 34.40 -0.03
CA VAL A 29 -9.23 34.22 0.87
C VAL A 29 -10.40 35.02 0.38
N ASN A 30 -11.52 34.34 0.11
CA ASN A 30 -12.80 34.97 -0.17
C ASN A 30 -13.67 34.87 1.08
N LYS A 31 -14.33 35.98 1.46
CA LYS A 31 -15.24 36.07 2.58
C LYS A 31 -16.68 36.13 2.07
N TRP A 32 -17.57 35.36 2.70
CA TRP A 32 -19.00 35.41 2.51
C TRP A 32 -19.68 35.55 3.87
N ASP A 33 -20.47 36.60 4.03
CA ASP A 33 -21.27 36.86 5.23
C ASP A 33 -22.65 36.21 5.05
N GLY A 34 -22.89 35.15 5.81
CA GLY A 34 -24.19 34.50 5.89
C GLY A 34 -25.07 35.10 7.00
N VAL A 35 -26.36 34.66 7.08
CA VAL A 35 -27.30 35.16 8.08
C VAL A 35 -26.92 34.76 9.52
N GLN A 36 -26.24 33.60 9.68
CA GLN A 36 -25.88 33.04 10.98
C GLN A 36 -24.39 32.96 11.24
N SER A 37 -23.55 32.88 10.20
CA SER A 37 -22.09 32.75 10.32
C SER A 37 -21.36 33.27 9.08
N THR A 38 -20.16 33.73 9.27
CA THR A 38 -19.26 34.11 8.18
C THR A 38 -18.47 32.89 7.70
N VAL A 39 -18.34 32.73 6.39
CA VAL A 39 -17.61 31.63 5.75
C VAL A 39 -16.41 32.19 5.00
N LEU A 40 -15.22 31.61 5.20
CA LEU A 40 -14.02 31.91 4.44
C LEU A 40 -13.71 30.76 3.47
N GLY A 41 -13.60 31.06 2.18
CA GLY A 41 -13.18 30.11 1.15
C GLY A 41 -11.74 30.40 0.75
N LEU A 42 -10.86 29.42 0.95
CA LEU A 42 -9.45 29.52 0.59
C LEU A 42 -9.23 28.91 -0.80
N ILE A 43 -8.61 29.69 -1.68
CA ILE A 43 -8.26 29.30 -3.05
C ILE A 43 -6.73 29.34 -3.18
N GLY A 44 -6.15 28.23 -3.63
CA GLY A 44 -4.71 28.03 -3.78
C GLY A 44 -4.28 26.65 -3.26
N ASP A 45 -3.00 26.49 -2.98
CA ASP A 45 -2.47 25.26 -2.39
C ASP A 45 -2.77 25.18 -0.89
N THR A 46 -3.88 24.56 -0.55
CA THR A 46 -4.30 24.38 0.85
C THR A 46 -3.73 23.10 1.49
N THR A 47 -2.88 22.33 0.79
CA THR A 47 -2.31 21.07 1.35
C THR A 47 -1.33 21.33 2.49
N LYS A 48 -0.67 22.50 2.47
CA LYS A 48 0.27 22.94 3.51
C LYS A 48 -0.41 23.45 4.79
N ILE A 49 -1.75 23.63 4.75
CA ILE A 49 -2.50 24.18 5.89
C ILE A 49 -2.82 23.01 6.83
N ASP A 50 -2.37 23.12 8.06
CA ASP A 50 -2.74 22.21 9.13
C ASP A 50 -4.18 22.48 9.55
N ILE A 51 -5.08 21.48 9.36
CA ILE A 51 -6.49 21.61 9.71
C ILE A 51 -6.67 21.71 11.21
N GLU A 52 -5.93 20.93 12.00
CA GLU A 52 -6.05 20.91 13.45
C GLU A 52 -5.65 22.28 14.04
N TYR A 53 -4.59 22.88 13.50
CA TYR A 53 -4.18 24.24 13.87
C TYR A 53 -5.26 25.28 13.55
N ILE A 54 -5.89 25.20 12.39
CA ILE A 54 -6.95 26.14 11.99
C ILE A 54 -8.23 25.91 12.81
N ASP A 55 -8.61 24.66 13.04
CA ASP A 55 -9.80 24.29 13.82
C ASP A 55 -9.68 24.71 15.30
N ALA A 56 -8.46 24.73 15.83
CA ALA A 56 -8.17 25.15 17.19
C ALA A 56 -8.22 26.68 17.40
N GLN A 57 -8.40 27.49 16.34
CA GLN A 57 -8.48 28.95 16.50
C GLN A 57 -9.83 29.35 17.13
N ASP A 58 -9.77 30.26 18.09
CA ASP A 58 -10.94 30.67 18.92
C ASP A 58 -12.16 31.10 18.12
N ILE A 59 -11.96 31.71 16.95
CA ILE A 59 -13.02 32.22 16.09
C ILE A 59 -13.56 31.19 15.10
N VAL A 60 -12.95 30.01 15.01
CA VAL A 60 -13.33 28.97 14.06
C VAL A 60 -14.38 28.06 14.68
N GLU A 61 -15.46 27.78 13.96
CA GLU A 61 -16.49 26.83 14.33
C GLU A 61 -16.25 25.47 13.67
N ASN A 62 -15.81 25.47 12.40
CA ASN A 62 -15.58 24.25 11.63
C ASN A 62 -14.65 24.52 10.44
N VAL A 63 -13.82 23.53 10.11
CA VAL A 63 -12.96 23.56 8.92
C VAL A 63 -13.25 22.34 8.05
N LYS A 64 -13.47 22.59 6.74
CA LYS A 64 -13.69 21.52 5.77
C LYS A 64 -12.75 21.65 4.58
N ARG A 65 -11.93 20.62 4.36
CA ARG A 65 -11.15 20.51 3.14
C ARG A 65 -12.07 20.09 1.98
N VAL A 66 -12.04 20.83 0.88
CA VAL A 66 -12.88 20.56 -0.30
C VAL A 66 -12.14 19.66 -1.30
N GLN A 67 -10.79 19.65 -1.23
CA GLN A 67 -9.94 18.85 -2.07
C GLN A 67 -9.25 17.79 -1.21
N GLU A 68 -8.95 16.65 -1.82
CA GLU A 68 -8.16 15.60 -1.18
C GLU A 68 -6.77 16.15 -0.79
N PRO A 69 -6.20 15.73 0.37
CA PRO A 69 -4.93 16.25 0.87
C PRO A 69 -3.70 15.73 0.10
N TYR A 70 -3.86 14.73 -0.77
CA TYR A 70 -2.82 14.16 -1.62
C TYR A 70 -2.97 14.66 -3.06
N LYS A 71 -1.86 14.92 -3.75
CA LYS A 71 -1.82 15.44 -5.12
C LYS A 71 -1.20 14.46 -6.11
N LYS A 72 0.04 13.99 -5.83
CA LYS A 72 0.76 13.08 -6.70
C LYS A 72 0.05 11.73 -6.83
N ALA A 73 -0.50 11.20 -5.74
CA ALA A 73 -1.27 9.97 -5.74
C ALA A 73 -2.71 10.12 -6.26
N ASN A 74 -3.16 11.35 -6.59
CA ASN A 74 -4.55 11.65 -6.94
C ASN A 74 -4.78 11.57 -8.44
N ARG A 75 -5.77 10.75 -8.85
CA ARG A 75 -6.15 10.59 -10.26
C ARG A 75 -6.56 11.89 -10.96
N LYS A 76 -7.05 12.90 -10.23
CA LYS A 76 -7.39 14.20 -10.81
C LYS A 76 -6.17 14.95 -11.37
N PHE A 77 -4.98 14.70 -10.82
CA PHE A 77 -3.73 15.30 -11.27
C PHE A 77 -2.92 14.37 -12.19
N HIS A 78 -3.22 13.07 -12.16
CA HIS A 78 -2.61 12.05 -13.01
C HIS A 78 -3.72 11.10 -13.53
N PRO A 79 -4.42 11.46 -14.63
CA PRO A 79 -5.59 10.71 -15.13
C PRO A 79 -5.28 9.28 -15.58
N ASP A 80 -4.12 9.07 -16.18
CA ASP A 80 -3.68 7.77 -16.70
C ASP A 80 -3.21 6.85 -15.58
N ASN A 81 -3.37 5.54 -15.76
CA ASN A 81 -2.85 4.58 -14.80
C ASN A 81 -1.32 4.60 -14.74
N THR A 82 -0.79 4.49 -13.53
CA THR A 82 0.66 4.28 -13.36
C THR A 82 1.04 2.89 -13.81
N VAL A 83 2.03 2.84 -14.70
CA VAL A 83 2.62 1.60 -15.22
C VAL A 83 4.06 1.49 -14.73
N ILE A 84 4.37 0.43 -14.00
CA ILE A 84 5.67 0.23 -13.36
C ILE A 84 6.39 -0.95 -14.02
N LYS A 85 7.42 -0.67 -14.80
CA LYS A 85 8.30 -1.68 -15.36
C LYS A 85 9.24 -2.20 -14.27
N ILE A 86 9.15 -3.50 -13.97
CA ILE A 86 10.03 -4.19 -13.02
C ILE A 86 11.26 -4.73 -13.74
N ASN A 87 11.04 -5.41 -14.86
CA ASN A 87 12.08 -5.87 -15.79
C ASN A 87 11.49 -5.98 -17.21
N ASP A 88 12.18 -6.63 -18.14
CA ASP A 88 11.72 -6.74 -19.53
C ASP A 88 10.47 -7.64 -19.69
N ASN A 89 10.16 -8.48 -18.71
CA ASN A 89 9.06 -9.45 -18.76
C ASN A 89 7.91 -9.13 -17.79
N VAL A 90 8.09 -8.20 -16.86
CA VAL A 90 7.12 -7.88 -15.81
C VAL A 90 6.87 -6.39 -15.75
N THR A 91 5.65 -6.00 -16.05
CA THR A 91 5.17 -4.61 -15.98
C THR A 91 3.84 -4.60 -15.23
N ILE A 92 3.75 -3.87 -14.12
CA ILE A 92 2.55 -3.82 -13.26
C ILE A 92 1.76 -2.56 -13.54
N GLY A 93 0.42 -2.67 -13.66
CA GLY A 93 -0.47 -1.56 -13.94
C GLY A 93 -0.83 -1.38 -15.41
N ASP A 94 -0.35 -2.25 -16.29
CA ASP A 94 -0.63 -2.27 -17.75
C ASP A 94 -1.92 -3.02 -18.11
N GLY A 95 -2.70 -3.47 -17.12
CA GLY A 95 -3.90 -4.26 -17.28
C GLY A 95 -3.70 -5.78 -17.15
N SER A 96 -2.45 -6.26 -17.14
CA SER A 96 -2.14 -7.66 -16.84
C SER A 96 -2.28 -7.99 -15.35
N LEU A 97 -2.52 -9.26 -15.03
CA LEU A 97 -2.55 -9.76 -13.65
C LEU A 97 -1.21 -10.39 -13.30
N HIS A 98 -0.58 -9.91 -12.24
CA HIS A 98 0.67 -10.45 -11.73
C HIS A 98 0.48 -11.15 -10.36
N ILE A 99 1.20 -12.26 -10.14
CA ILE A 99 1.21 -12.96 -8.86
C ILE A 99 2.62 -12.96 -8.27
N MET A 100 2.73 -12.38 -7.09
CA MET A 100 3.91 -12.42 -6.23
C MET A 100 3.74 -13.60 -5.28
N ALA A 101 4.48 -14.69 -5.45
CA ALA A 101 4.31 -15.89 -4.63
C ALA A 101 5.62 -16.36 -4.00
N GLY A 102 5.54 -16.97 -2.82
CA GLY A 102 6.70 -17.48 -2.10
C GLY A 102 6.46 -17.55 -0.59
N PRO A 103 7.45 -17.93 0.23
CA PRO A 103 7.25 -18.17 1.65
C PRO A 103 7.08 -16.87 2.45
N CYS A 104 6.40 -16.97 3.59
CA CYS A 104 6.36 -15.87 4.56
C CYS A 104 7.77 -15.46 4.96
N SER A 105 8.58 -16.42 5.38
CA SER A 105 10.00 -16.25 5.71
C SER A 105 10.89 -17.07 4.81
N VAL A 106 12.06 -16.52 4.47
CA VAL A 106 13.18 -17.29 3.94
C VAL A 106 13.82 -18.04 5.09
N GLU A 107 13.92 -19.37 4.97
CA GLU A 107 14.35 -20.25 6.07
C GLU A 107 15.64 -21.03 5.72
N SER A 108 15.83 -21.39 4.44
CA SER A 108 17.03 -22.02 3.91
C SER A 108 17.14 -21.81 2.41
N GLU A 109 18.31 -22.09 1.83
CA GLU A 109 18.52 -22.06 0.38
C GLU A 109 17.65 -23.09 -0.34
N GLU A 110 17.62 -24.33 0.17
CA GLU A 110 16.82 -25.40 -0.41
C GLU A 110 15.33 -25.03 -0.45
N GLN A 111 14.78 -24.51 0.66
CA GLN A 111 13.40 -24.08 0.75
C GLN A 111 13.08 -23.01 -0.30
N ILE A 112 13.83 -21.91 -0.32
CA ILE A 112 13.49 -20.75 -1.17
C ILE A 112 13.68 -21.06 -2.66
N VAL A 113 14.70 -21.81 -3.03
CA VAL A 113 14.96 -22.20 -4.43
C VAL A 113 13.88 -23.17 -4.93
N GLN A 114 13.51 -24.18 -4.10
CA GLN A 114 12.45 -25.12 -4.49
C GLN A 114 11.11 -24.42 -4.64
N ILE A 115 10.71 -23.58 -3.67
CA ILE A 115 9.46 -22.82 -3.74
C ILE A 115 9.47 -21.90 -4.97
N ALA A 116 10.59 -21.21 -5.26
CA ALA A 116 10.69 -20.32 -6.41
C ALA A 116 10.46 -21.06 -7.74
N LYS A 117 11.01 -22.27 -7.89
CA LYS A 117 10.78 -23.13 -9.06
C LYS A 117 9.31 -23.54 -9.18
N ASP A 118 8.70 -23.97 -8.09
CA ASP A 118 7.31 -24.43 -8.05
C ASP A 118 6.32 -23.30 -8.37
N VAL A 119 6.49 -22.12 -7.75
CA VAL A 119 5.58 -21.00 -7.99
C VAL A 119 5.76 -20.44 -9.40
N LYS A 120 6.98 -20.42 -9.96
CA LYS A 120 7.22 -20.04 -11.36
C LYS A 120 6.50 -20.99 -12.31
N ALA A 121 6.61 -22.29 -12.10
CA ALA A 121 5.95 -23.31 -12.93
C ALA A 121 4.43 -23.14 -12.91
N SER A 122 3.86 -22.65 -11.81
CA SER A 122 2.42 -22.37 -11.66
C SER A 122 2.00 -20.98 -12.15
N GLY A 123 2.93 -20.18 -12.73
CA GLY A 123 2.62 -18.89 -13.36
C GLY A 123 2.83 -17.65 -12.47
N ALA A 124 3.46 -17.78 -11.31
CA ALA A 124 3.92 -16.60 -10.58
C ALA A 124 4.97 -15.84 -11.39
N THR A 125 4.87 -14.51 -11.40
CA THR A 125 5.77 -13.63 -12.14
C THR A 125 6.82 -12.95 -11.25
N LEU A 126 6.62 -13.00 -9.92
CA LEU A 126 7.56 -12.47 -8.93
C LEU A 126 7.68 -13.43 -7.75
N LEU A 127 8.88 -13.47 -7.15
CA LEU A 127 9.15 -14.21 -5.93
C LEU A 127 9.02 -13.26 -4.73
N ARG A 128 8.13 -13.60 -3.78
CA ARG A 128 8.09 -12.92 -2.48
C ARG A 128 8.75 -13.78 -1.41
N GLY A 129 9.44 -13.16 -0.47
CA GLY A 129 10.01 -13.84 0.69
C GLY A 129 10.49 -12.84 1.72
N GLY A 130 10.18 -13.06 3.00
CA GLY A 130 10.63 -12.17 4.08
C GLY A 130 12.03 -12.54 4.56
N ALA A 131 13.01 -11.69 4.31
CA ALA A 131 14.36 -11.82 4.89
C ALA A 131 14.41 -11.25 6.32
N PHE A 132 13.62 -10.21 6.59
CA PHE A 132 13.42 -9.61 7.91
C PHE A 132 11.98 -9.83 8.36
N LYS A 133 11.76 -10.06 9.67
CA LYS A 133 10.42 -10.32 10.22
C LYS A 133 10.10 -9.39 11.38
N PRO A 134 9.09 -8.49 11.24
CA PRO A 134 8.58 -7.72 12.36
C PRO A 134 7.74 -8.62 13.26
N ARG A 135 8.22 -8.94 14.44
CA ARG A 135 7.52 -9.84 15.38
C ARG A 135 7.04 -9.11 16.61
N THR A 136 5.85 -9.46 17.08
CA THR A 136 5.31 -8.94 18.33
C THR A 136 6.08 -9.53 19.53
N SER A 137 6.49 -10.81 19.43
CA SER A 137 7.34 -11.45 20.45
C SER A 137 8.82 -11.36 20.06
N PRO A 138 9.72 -10.92 20.95
CA PRO A 138 11.16 -10.91 20.72
C PRO A 138 11.76 -12.33 20.62
N TYR A 139 11.06 -13.35 21.10
CA TYR A 139 11.50 -14.76 21.07
C TYR A 139 11.12 -15.49 19.79
N ALA A 140 10.26 -14.88 18.95
CA ALA A 140 9.89 -15.48 17.66
C ALA A 140 11.04 -15.30 16.63
N PHE A 141 11.04 -16.15 15.60
CA PHE A 141 12.00 -16.09 14.51
C PHE A 141 12.02 -14.70 13.86
N GLN A 142 13.18 -14.04 13.83
CA GLN A 142 13.36 -12.65 13.38
C GLN A 142 13.72 -12.53 11.89
N GLY A 143 13.81 -13.66 11.17
CA GLY A 143 14.32 -13.73 9.80
C GLY A 143 15.84 -13.85 9.73
N LEU A 144 16.34 -14.31 8.60
CA LEU A 144 17.78 -14.49 8.32
C LEU A 144 18.50 -13.18 8.00
N LYS A 145 17.76 -12.08 7.86
CA LYS A 145 18.32 -10.72 7.60
C LYS A 145 19.14 -10.69 6.30
N ALA A 146 20.44 -10.28 6.38
CA ALA A 146 21.33 -10.19 5.22
C ALA A 146 21.46 -11.53 4.50
N GLU A 147 21.65 -12.62 5.23
CA GLU A 147 21.69 -13.97 4.67
C GLU A 147 20.41 -14.30 3.89
N GLY A 148 19.24 -13.94 4.43
CA GLY A 148 17.97 -14.14 3.72
C GLY A 148 17.86 -13.34 2.42
N LEU A 149 18.46 -12.15 2.33
CA LEU A 149 18.57 -11.41 1.08
C LEU A 149 19.49 -12.13 0.07
N ASP A 150 20.58 -12.71 0.52
CA ASP A 150 21.48 -13.46 -0.36
C ASP A 150 20.82 -14.75 -0.88
N LEU A 151 20.06 -15.44 -0.04
CA LEU A 151 19.28 -16.61 -0.46
C LEU A 151 18.20 -16.25 -1.49
N LEU A 152 17.52 -15.11 -1.34
CA LEU A 152 16.58 -14.59 -2.36
C LEU A 152 17.30 -14.31 -3.70
N LYS A 153 18.51 -13.74 -3.68
CA LYS A 153 19.31 -13.51 -4.89
C LYS A 153 19.68 -14.84 -5.56
N THR A 154 20.01 -15.87 -4.78
CA THR A 154 20.25 -17.23 -5.30
C THR A 154 19.01 -17.77 -6.00
N ALA A 155 17.83 -17.70 -5.36
CA ALA A 155 16.58 -18.14 -5.97
C ALA A 155 16.22 -17.35 -7.24
N ARG A 156 16.49 -16.03 -7.29
CA ARG A 156 16.34 -15.21 -8.50
C ARG A 156 17.26 -15.68 -9.61
N ARG A 157 18.52 -15.96 -9.31
CA ARG A 157 19.50 -16.45 -10.30
C ARG A 157 19.05 -17.78 -10.92
N GLU A 158 18.50 -18.68 -10.12
CA GLU A 158 18.01 -19.99 -10.55
C GLU A 158 16.70 -19.92 -11.37
N THR A 159 15.85 -18.93 -11.10
CA THR A 159 14.51 -18.89 -11.68
C THR A 159 14.25 -17.71 -12.60
N GLY A 160 15.01 -16.62 -12.48
CA GLY A 160 14.76 -15.36 -13.18
C GLY A 160 13.59 -14.56 -12.60
N LEU A 161 12.95 -15.00 -11.50
CA LEU A 161 11.86 -14.25 -10.86
C LEU A 161 12.39 -13.02 -10.14
N PRO A 162 11.88 -11.80 -10.43
CA PRO A 162 12.18 -10.61 -9.63
C PRO A 162 11.76 -10.79 -8.17
N ILE A 163 12.49 -10.14 -7.26
CA ILE A 163 12.33 -10.29 -5.81
C ILE A 163 11.47 -9.19 -5.23
N VAL A 164 10.50 -9.58 -4.38
CA VAL A 164 9.75 -8.68 -3.48
C VAL A 164 10.07 -9.05 -2.03
N THR A 165 10.64 -8.13 -1.25
CA THR A 165 10.91 -8.38 0.18
C THR A 165 10.74 -7.13 1.02
N GLU A 166 10.44 -7.35 2.32
CA GLU A 166 10.08 -6.28 3.26
C GLU A 166 11.31 -5.61 3.86
N ILE A 167 11.33 -4.27 3.82
CA ILE A 167 12.30 -3.43 4.53
C ILE A 167 11.76 -3.05 5.92
N MET A 168 12.64 -3.01 6.92
CA MET A 168 12.25 -2.69 8.30
C MET A 168 12.58 -1.25 8.72
N ARG A 169 13.63 -0.65 8.18
CA ARG A 169 14.13 0.69 8.55
C ARG A 169 15.01 1.27 7.46
N ALA A 170 15.17 2.58 7.46
CA ALA A 170 15.94 3.31 6.46
C ALA A 170 17.42 2.86 6.39
N SER A 171 18.04 2.53 7.52
CA SER A 171 19.43 2.04 7.54
C SER A 171 19.66 0.69 6.83
N HIS A 172 18.61 0.02 6.36
CA HIS A 172 18.73 -1.19 5.55
C HIS A 172 18.72 -0.93 4.05
N ILE A 173 18.48 0.31 3.58
CA ILE A 173 18.28 0.62 2.15
C ILE A 173 19.43 0.11 1.29
N ASP A 174 20.68 0.31 1.70
CA ASP A 174 21.85 -0.13 0.95
C ASP A 174 21.90 -1.65 0.75
N MET A 175 21.35 -2.42 1.71
CA MET A 175 21.28 -3.89 1.58
C MET A 175 20.27 -4.33 0.51
N PHE A 176 19.33 -3.46 0.13
CA PHE A 176 18.26 -3.72 -0.84
C PHE A 176 18.64 -3.32 -2.28
N GLU A 177 19.90 -2.98 -2.56
CA GLU A 177 20.38 -2.62 -3.90
C GLU A 177 19.94 -3.65 -4.95
N ASN A 178 20.03 -4.93 -4.63
CA ASN A 178 19.70 -6.04 -5.53
C ASN A 178 18.27 -6.60 -5.36
N VAL A 179 17.39 -5.88 -4.69
CA VAL A 179 15.97 -6.21 -4.58
C VAL A 179 15.20 -5.44 -5.65
N ASP A 180 14.25 -6.09 -6.32
CA ASP A 180 13.52 -5.50 -7.44
C ASP A 180 12.32 -4.66 -6.99
N ILE A 181 11.63 -5.09 -5.93
CA ILE A 181 10.51 -4.36 -5.30
C ILE A 181 10.71 -4.35 -3.78
N ILE A 182 10.73 -3.17 -3.19
CA ILE A 182 10.81 -3.01 -1.74
C ILE A 182 9.39 -2.98 -1.16
N GLN A 183 9.07 -3.94 -0.29
CA GLN A 183 7.81 -3.95 0.43
C GLN A 183 7.93 -3.13 1.72
N VAL A 184 6.98 -2.21 1.92
CA VAL A 184 6.73 -1.56 3.22
C VAL A 184 5.60 -2.31 3.92
N GLY A 185 5.90 -2.93 5.05
CA GLY A 185 4.92 -3.70 5.83
C GLY A 185 3.84 -2.81 6.44
N ALA A 186 2.68 -3.40 6.74
CA ALA A 186 1.52 -2.69 7.28
C ALA A 186 1.83 -1.91 8.59
N ARG A 187 2.74 -2.41 9.42
CA ARG A 187 3.17 -1.73 10.65
C ARG A 187 4.06 -0.51 10.40
N ASN A 188 4.66 -0.41 9.20
CA ASN A 188 5.53 0.69 8.76
C ASN A 188 4.82 1.64 7.78
N MET A 189 3.51 1.47 7.52
CA MET A 189 2.77 2.36 6.61
C MET A 189 2.88 3.83 7.02
N GLN A 190 2.87 4.12 8.30
CA GLN A 190 2.98 5.47 8.86
C GLN A 190 4.38 5.78 9.44
N ASN A 191 5.39 4.98 9.11
CA ASN A 191 6.78 5.32 9.41
C ASN A 191 7.28 6.35 8.39
N PHE A 192 6.86 7.60 8.55
CA PHE A 192 7.10 8.68 7.58
C PHE A 192 8.59 8.92 7.34
N GLU A 193 9.45 8.70 8.31
CA GLU A 193 10.91 8.81 8.11
C GLU A 193 11.42 7.73 7.14
N LEU A 194 10.94 6.50 7.26
CA LEU A 194 11.24 5.45 6.28
C LEU A 194 10.68 5.80 4.89
N LEU A 195 9.43 6.29 4.82
CA LEU A 195 8.78 6.63 3.55
C LEU A 195 9.50 7.78 2.82
N LYS A 196 9.99 8.81 3.55
CA LYS A 196 10.80 9.89 2.98
C LYS A 196 12.10 9.36 2.35
N GLU A 197 12.80 8.45 3.03
CA GLU A 197 14.02 7.87 2.49
C GLU A 197 13.75 6.98 1.26
N LEU A 198 12.66 6.20 1.28
CA LEU A 198 12.23 5.43 0.12
C LEU A 198 11.77 6.30 -1.07
N GLY A 199 11.34 7.53 -0.79
CA GLY A 199 11.02 8.53 -1.81
C GLY A 199 12.25 9.04 -2.59
N LYS A 200 13.46 8.90 -2.04
CA LYS A 200 14.72 9.38 -2.66
C LYS A 200 15.39 8.35 -3.56
N ILE A 201 14.93 7.09 -3.55
CA ILE A 201 15.53 6.01 -4.32
C ILE A 201 14.70 5.65 -5.54
N ASP A 202 15.34 5.19 -6.61
CA ASP A 202 14.67 4.79 -7.86
C ASP A 202 14.32 3.29 -7.85
N LYS A 203 13.49 2.86 -6.89
CA LYS A 203 13.01 1.47 -6.80
C LYS A 203 11.51 1.40 -6.62
N PRO A 204 10.84 0.40 -7.25
CA PRO A 204 9.43 0.15 -7.02
C PRO A 204 9.13 -0.17 -5.53
N ILE A 205 8.08 0.45 -5.01
CA ILE A 205 7.65 0.28 -3.61
C ILE A 205 6.28 -0.37 -3.57
N LEU A 206 6.13 -1.46 -2.82
CA LEU A 206 4.85 -2.09 -2.49
C LEU A 206 4.44 -1.65 -1.08
N LEU A 207 3.51 -0.71 -0.99
CA LEU A 207 3.05 -0.12 0.26
C LEU A 207 1.83 -0.86 0.79
N LYS A 208 1.99 -1.66 1.84
CA LYS A 208 0.89 -2.36 2.51
C LYS A 208 0.06 -1.42 3.38
N ARG A 209 -1.27 -1.54 3.26
CA ARG A 209 -2.24 -0.82 4.09
C ARG A 209 -2.07 -1.17 5.57
N GLY A 210 -2.09 -0.18 6.44
CA GLY A 210 -2.11 -0.34 7.88
C GLY A 210 -3.39 -1.03 8.36
N LEU A 211 -3.31 -1.75 9.48
CA LEU A 211 -4.39 -2.59 10.00
C LEU A 211 -5.67 -1.84 10.36
N SER A 212 -5.57 -0.56 10.67
CA SER A 212 -6.69 0.33 11.02
C SER A 212 -6.66 1.63 10.21
N ALA A 213 -5.95 1.62 9.07
CA ALA A 213 -5.77 2.79 8.24
C ALA A 213 -6.98 3.00 7.30
N THR A 214 -7.45 4.25 7.22
CA THR A 214 -8.41 4.67 6.20
C THR A 214 -7.76 4.66 4.81
N ILE A 215 -8.59 4.75 3.77
CA ILE A 215 -8.12 4.92 2.39
C ILE A 215 -7.30 6.21 2.25
N GLU A 216 -7.73 7.31 2.89
CA GLU A 216 -7.04 8.59 2.84
C GLU A 216 -5.65 8.52 3.49
N GLU A 217 -5.54 7.95 4.68
CA GLU A 217 -4.24 7.75 5.36
C GLU A 217 -3.28 6.90 4.53
N TRP A 218 -3.81 5.89 3.83
CA TRP A 218 -3.00 5.03 2.96
C TRP A 218 -2.50 5.78 1.72
N LEU A 219 -3.36 6.60 1.09
CA LEU A 219 -2.97 7.46 -0.03
C LEU A 219 -2.00 8.57 0.40
N MET A 220 -2.17 9.14 1.60
CA MET A 220 -1.22 10.08 2.18
C MET A 220 0.16 9.45 2.42
N SER A 221 0.20 8.18 2.83
CA SER A 221 1.46 7.46 2.98
C SER A 221 2.16 7.23 1.61
N ALA A 222 1.39 6.93 0.56
CA ALA A 222 1.92 6.89 -0.80
C ALA A 222 2.44 8.27 -1.25
N GLU A 223 1.70 9.35 -0.94
CA GLU A 223 2.11 10.73 -1.23
C GLU A 223 3.46 11.09 -0.61
N TYR A 224 3.77 10.62 0.60
CA TYR A 224 5.09 10.82 1.23
C TYR A 224 6.24 10.26 0.38
N ILE A 225 6.08 9.06 -0.18
CA ILE A 225 7.07 8.45 -1.07
C ILE A 225 7.18 9.25 -2.36
N MET A 226 6.03 9.55 -2.99
CA MET A 226 5.98 10.24 -4.27
C MET A 226 6.47 11.69 -4.17
N ALA A 227 6.24 12.38 -3.06
CA ALA A 227 6.76 13.73 -2.81
C ALA A 227 8.30 13.74 -2.76
N GLY A 228 8.94 12.65 -2.39
CA GLY A 228 10.39 12.48 -2.43
C GLY A 228 10.97 12.31 -3.85
N GLY A 229 10.11 12.06 -4.85
CA GLY A 229 10.51 11.87 -6.26
C GLY A 229 10.32 10.46 -6.80
N ASN A 230 9.93 9.48 -5.96
CA ASN A 230 9.70 8.12 -6.39
C ASN A 230 8.23 7.88 -6.72
N ASP A 231 7.88 7.90 -8.00
CA ASP A 231 6.51 7.67 -8.49
C ASP A 231 6.19 6.17 -8.74
N LYS A 232 7.13 5.26 -8.47
CA LYS A 232 6.98 3.80 -8.67
C LYS A 232 6.33 3.12 -7.45
N VAL A 233 5.12 3.55 -7.07
CA VAL A 233 4.41 3.07 -5.89
C VAL A 233 3.23 2.19 -6.30
N MET A 234 3.13 1.01 -5.67
CA MET A 234 1.98 0.10 -5.71
C MET A 234 1.35 0.02 -4.34
N LEU A 235 0.04 -0.01 -4.28
CA LEU A 235 -0.73 -0.17 -3.04
C LEU A 235 -1.07 -1.63 -2.82
N CYS A 236 -1.00 -2.12 -1.57
CA CYS A 236 -1.33 -3.50 -1.24
C CYS A 236 -2.38 -3.57 -0.13
N GLU A 237 -3.62 -3.92 -0.48
CA GLU A 237 -4.68 -4.27 0.47
C GLU A 237 -4.35 -5.63 1.10
N ARG A 238 -4.45 -5.73 2.44
CA ARG A 238 -4.07 -6.93 3.20
C ARG A 238 -5.01 -7.25 4.38
N GLY A 239 -6.17 -6.68 4.36
CA GLY A 239 -7.16 -6.77 5.43
C GLY A 239 -6.98 -5.70 6.52
N ILE A 240 -8.09 -5.30 7.06
CA ILE A 240 -8.21 -4.35 8.16
C ILE A 240 -8.76 -5.03 9.41
N ARG A 241 -8.46 -4.49 10.58
CA ARG A 241 -9.07 -4.92 11.84
C ARG A 241 -10.53 -4.52 11.89
N THR A 242 -11.37 -5.49 12.20
CA THR A 242 -12.78 -5.29 12.47
C THR A 242 -13.13 -5.98 13.79
N TYR A 243 -14.39 -5.98 14.15
CA TYR A 243 -14.90 -6.74 15.31
C TYR A 243 -14.91 -8.24 15.09
N GLU A 244 -14.78 -8.72 13.82
CA GLU A 244 -14.76 -10.15 13.50
C GLU A 244 -13.43 -10.78 13.92
N THR A 245 -13.49 -11.93 14.58
CA THR A 245 -12.34 -12.65 15.12
C THR A 245 -12.08 -14.00 14.47
N PHE A 246 -12.99 -14.46 13.60
CA PHE A 246 -12.84 -15.76 12.90
C PHE A 246 -11.69 -15.73 11.90
N THR A 247 -11.45 -14.58 11.28
CA THR A 247 -10.28 -14.32 10.44
C THR A 247 -9.30 -13.38 11.14
N ARG A 248 -8.04 -13.42 10.75
CA ARG A 248 -7.01 -12.54 11.30
C ARG A 248 -7.32 -11.05 11.06
N ASN A 249 -7.81 -10.73 9.87
CA ASN A 249 -8.32 -9.42 9.46
C ASN A 249 -9.44 -9.64 8.44
N THR A 250 -10.24 -8.62 8.20
CA THR A 250 -11.25 -8.62 7.15
C THR A 250 -10.67 -8.03 5.88
N LEU A 251 -10.67 -8.79 4.78
CA LEU A 251 -10.26 -8.26 3.47
C LEU A 251 -11.26 -7.21 2.99
N ASP A 252 -10.81 -5.98 2.81
CA ASP A 252 -11.63 -4.89 2.27
C ASP A 252 -11.58 -4.91 0.74
N VAL A 253 -12.42 -5.75 0.12
CA VAL A 253 -12.53 -5.84 -1.34
C VAL A 253 -13.01 -4.51 -1.94
N SER A 254 -13.81 -3.73 -1.20
CA SER A 254 -14.31 -2.43 -1.66
C SER A 254 -13.19 -1.39 -1.84
N ALA A 255 -12.06 -1.55 -1.13
CA ALA A 255 -10.90 -0.69 -1.29
C ALA A 255 -10.36 -0.68 -2.73
N ILE A 256 -10.47 -1.80 -3.46
CA ILE A 256 -9.94 -1.92 -4.83
C ILE A 256 -10.60 -0.91 -5.78
N PRO A 257 -11.92 -0.93 -6.02
CA PRO A 257 -12.55 0.04 -6.91
C PRO A 257 -12.51 1.47 -6.36
N ILE A 258 -12.49 1.67 -5.04
CA ILE A 258 -12.33 3.00 -4.43
C ILE A 258 -10.96 3.59 -4.79
N ILE A 259 -9.87 2.82 -4.60
CA ILE A 259 -8.53 3.28 -4.99
C ILE A 259 -8.44 3.54 -6.50
N LYS A 260 -8.97 2.67 -7.33
CA LYS A 260 -9.02 2.88 -8.79
C LYS A 260 -9.74 4.17 -9.19
N LYS A 261 -10.74 4.60 -8.41
CA LYS A 261 -11.46 5.87 -8.61
C LYS A 261 -10.66 7.09 -8.13
N LEU A 262 -9.99 6.97 -6.98
CA LEU A 262 -9.31 8.10 -6.31
C LEU A 262 -7.86 8.29 -6.78
N SER A 263 -7.19 7.19 -7.15
CA SER A 263 -5.76 7.15 -7.47
C SER A 263 -5.52 6.43 -8.79
N HIS A 264 -4.36 6.65 -9.35
CA HIS A 264 -3.84 6.00 -10.55
C HIS A 264 -2.86 4.85 -10.24
N LEU A 265 -2.57 4.63 -8.96
CA LEU A 265 -1.59 3.64 -8.51
C LEU A 265 -2.13 2.21 -8.64
N PRO A 266 -1.30 1.23 -9.05
CA PRO A 266 -1.69 -0.17 -9.11
C PRO A 266 -2.08 -0.72 -7.73
N VAL A 267 -3.07 -1.62 -7.70
CA VAL A 267 -3.59 -2.25 -6.47
C VAL A 267 -3.26 -3.73 -6.47
N ILE A 268 -2.44 -4.14 -5.52
CA ILE A 268 -2.12 -5.53 -5.21
C ILE A 268 -2.95 -5.97 -4.00
N VAL A 269 -3.33 -7.24 -3.92
CA VAL A 269 -4.11 -7.77 -2.80
C VAL A 269 -3.39 -8.96 -2.17
N ASP A 270 -3.37 -8.98 -0.84
CA ASP A 270 -2.78 -10.03 -0.01
C ASP A 270 -3.88 -10.82 0.74
N PRO A 271 -4.43 -11.88 0.14
CA PRO A 271 -5.46 -12.69 0.76
C PRO A 271 -4.92 -13.55 1.91
N SER A 272 -3.61 -13.89 1.88
CA SER A 272 -2.95 -14.69 2.92
C SER A 272 -2.94 -13.98 4.26
N HIS A 273 -2.42 -12.75 4.31
CA HIS A 273 -2.38 -11.95 5.55
C HIS A 273 -3.75 -11.37 5.93
N ALA A 274 -4.67 -11.24 4.99
CA ALA A 274 -6.03 -10.83 5.32
C ALA A 274 -6.73 -11.89 6.17
N SER A 275 -6.86 -13.10 5.64
CA SER A 275 -7.61 -14.16 6.31
C SER A 275 -6.86 -14.83 7.46
N GLY A 276 -5.55 -15.02 7.32
CA GLY A 276 -4.75 -15.84 8.22
C GLY A 276 -5.04 -17.34 8.12
N LYS A 277 -5.75 -17.78 7.07
CA LYS A 277 -6.20 -19.18 6.86
C LYS A 277 -6.04 -19.58 5.41
N SER A 278 -5.31 -20.65 5.14
CA SER A 278 -4.97 -21.13 3.79
C SER A 278 -6.21 -21.42 2.92
N TRP A 279 -7.27 -22.01 3.47
CA TRP A 279 -8.48 -22.35 2.72
C TRP A 279 -9.31 -21.14 2.26
N LEU A 280 -9.08 -19.95 2.84
CA LEU A 280 -9.71 -18.69 2.42
C LEU A 280 -8.92 -17.96 1.33
N VAL A 281 -7.67 -18.33 1.09
CA VAL A 281 -6.82 -17.62 0.11
C VAL A 281 -7.43 -17.67 -1.30
N GLU A 282 -7.92 -18.83 -1.73
CA GLU A 282 -8.54 -18.98 -3.04
C GLU A 282 -9.77 -18.09 -3.25
N PRO A 283 -10.85 -18.20 -2.42
CA PRO A 283 -12.04 -17.38 -2.62
C PRO A 283 -11.74 -15.86 -2.51
N LEU A 284 -10.84 -15.45 -1.63
CA LEU A 284 -10.46 -14.04 -1.49
C LEU A 284 -9.61 -13.54 -2.68
N ALA A 285 -8.72 -14.38 -3.21
CA ALA A 285 -7.97 -14.08 -4.43
C ALA A 285 -8.90 -13.89 -5.64
N MET A 286 -9.90 -14.78 -5.79
CA MET A 286 -10.92 -14.67 -6.82
C MET A 286 -11.73 -13.37 -6.68
N ALA A 287 -12.18 -13.04 -5.47
CA ALA A 287 -12.91 -11.81 -5.20
C ALA A 287 -12.08 -10.55 -5.54
N ALA A 288 -10.78 -10.55 -5.20
CA ALA A 288 -9.87 -9.45 -5.52
C ALA A 288 -9.71 -9.25 -7.04
N VAL A 289 -9.52 -10.33 -7.79
CA VAL A 289 -9.41 -10.28 -9.26
C VAL A 289 -10.72 -9.81 -9.90
N ALA A 290 -11.87 -10.30 -9.42
CA ALA A 290 -13.19 -9.85 -9.90
C ALA A 290 -13.42 -8.35 -9.62
N ALA A 291 -12.89 -7.81 -8.51
CA ALA A 291 -12.98 -6.40 -8.17
C ALA A 291 -11.96 -5.50 -8.92
N GLY A 292 -11.08 -6.08 -9.74
CA GLY A 292 -10.15 -5.34 -10.59
C GLY A 292 -8.75 -5.12 -10.00
N ALA A 293 -8.26 -6.00 -9.12
CA ALA A 293 -6.89 -5.96 -8.64
C ALA A 293 -5.88 -6.15 -9.80
N ASP A 294 -4.76 -5.42 -9.76
CA ASP A 294 -3.66 -5.53 -10.74
C ASP A 294 -2.73 -6.71 -10.42
N GLY A 295 -2.79 -7.22 -9.19
CA GLY A 295 -2.00 -8.37 -8.81
C GLY A 295 -2.38 -8.93 -7.44
N LEU A 296 -1.76 -10.06 -7.13
CA LEU A 296 -1.91 -10.77 -5.86
C LEU A 296 -0.54 -10.99 -5.23
N ILE A 297 -0.48 -10.99 -3.89
CA ILE A 297 0.68 -11.47 -3.15
C ILE A 297 0.25 -12.61 -2.23
N ILE A 298 0.78 -13.81 -2.45
CA ILE A 298 0.30 -15.06 -1.82
C ILE A 298 1.45 -15.78 -1.14
N GLU A 299 1.21 -16.28 0.07
CA GLU A 299 2.17 -17.10 0.79
C GLU A 299 2.09 -18.56 0.37
N VAL A 300 3.26 -19.10 -0.02
CA VAL A 300 3.44 -20.50 -0.44
C VAL A 300 4.62 -21.10 0.31
N HIS A 301 4.43 -22.26 0.88
CA HIS A 301 5.45 -22.99 1.62
C HIS A 301 5.41 -24.47 1.24
N ASN A 302 6.57 -25.11 1.07
CA ASN A 302 6.65 -26.53 0.73
C ASN A 302 6.24 -27.46 1.88
N ASP A 303 6.36 -26.96 3.14
CA ASP A 303 5.93 -27.69 4.36
C ASP A 303 5.25 -26.73 5.37
N PRO A 304 4.02 -26.25 5.12
CA PRO A 304 3.34 -25.28 5.96
C PRO A 304 3.25 -25.61 7.44
N PRO A 305 3.03 -26.89 7.86
CA PRO A 305 2.98 -27.26 9.28
C PRO A 305 4.27 -26.96 10.05
N HIS A 306 5.43 -27.01 9.40
CA HIS A 306 6.74 -26.78 10.03
C HIS A 306 7.34 -25.41 9.70
N ALA A 307 6.58 -24.53 9.02
CA ALA A 307 7.03 -23.19 8.69
C ALA A 307 7.38 -22.36 9.94
N LEU A 308 8.51 -21.68 9.94
CA LEU A 308 8.94 -20.80 11.03
C LEU A 308 8.05 -19.55 11.19
N SER A 309 7.23 -19.25 10.17
CA SER A 309 6.32 -18.11 10.18
C SER A 309 5.08 -18.37 9.33
N ASP A 310 3.92 -18.05 9.90
CA ASP A 310 2.61 -17.94 9.21
C ASP A 310 2.20 -19.20 8.38
N GLY A 311 2.56 -20.40 8.85
CA GLY A 311 2.24 -21.66 8.17
C GLY A 311 0.74 -21.89 7.97
N ALA A 312 -0.11 -21.47 8.92
CA ALA A 312 -1.55 -21.67 8.86
C ALA A 312 -2.25 -20.99 7.65
N GLN A 313 -1.64 -19.92 7.11
CA GLN A 313 -2.16 -19.19 5.95
C GLN A 313 -1.41 -19.51 4.65
N SER A 314 -0.29 -20.23 4.73
CA SER A 314 0.52 -20.61 3.58
C SER A 314 -0.14 -21.75 2.79
N LEU A 315 -0.15 -21.62 1.47
CA LEU A 315 -0.54 -22.69 0.55
C LEU A 315 0.63 -23.63 0.32
N THR A 316 0.37 -24.91 0.07
CA THR A 316 1.36 -25.77 -0.57
C THR A 316 1.52 -25.40 -2.04
N PRO A 317 2.64 -25.74 -2.72
CA PRO A 317 2.82 -25.51 -4.16
C PRO A 317 1.66 -26.05 -5.01
N LYS A 318 1.15 -27.23 -4.67
CA LYS A 318 0.00 -27.83 -5.36
C LYS A 318 -1.30 -27.03 -5.19
N GLN A 319 -1.56 -26.51 -3.99
CA GLN A 319 -2.72 -25.65 -3.74
C GLN A 319 -2.58 -24.34 -4.51
N PHE A 320 -1.37 -23.77 -4.50
CA PHE A 320 -1.07 -22.55 -5.23
C PHE A 320 -1.30 -22.70 -6.74
N ASP A 321 -0.87 -23.80 -7.36
CA ASP A 321 -1.12 -24.10 -8.78
C ASP A 321 -2.63 -24.07 -9.10
N GLY A 322 -3.44 -24.67 -8.24
CA GLY A 322 -4.91 -24.63 -8.37
C GLY A 322 -5.47 -23.20 -8.32
N VAL A 323 -5.00 -22.39 -7.37
CA VAL A 323 -5.40 -20.98 -7.24
C VAL A 323 -4.96 -20.15 -8.45
N ALA A 324 -3.71 -20.28 -8.89
CA ALA A 324 -3.17 -19.56 -10.03
C ALA A 324 -3.98 -19.81 -11.31
N LYS A 325 -4.29 -21.07 -11.62
CA LYS A 325 -5.14 -21.44 -12.78
C LYS A 325 -6.51 -20.77 -12.74
N LYS A 326 -7.14 -20.77 -11.56
CA LYS A 326 -8.48 -20.17 -11.39
C LYS A 326 -8.46 -18.65 -11.52
N VAL A 327 -7.51 -17.96 -10.89
CA VAL A 327 -7.44 -16.49 -10.96
C VAL A 327 -7.08 -15.98 -12.34
N PHE A 328 -6.17 -16.66 -13.08
CA PHE A 328 -5.89 -16.32 -14.47
C PHE A 328 -7.09 -16.61 -15.41
N GLY A 329 -7.81 -17.71 -15.14
CA GLY A 329 -9.05 -18.02 -15.85
C GLY A 329 -10.14 -16.96 -15.63
N LEU A 330 -10.31 -16.53 -14.37
CA LEU A 330 -11.24 -15.46 -14.01
C LEU A 330 -10.84 -14.13 -14.63
N LYS A 331 -9.54 -13.75 -14.58
CA LYS A 331 -9.07 -12.51 -15.21
C LYS A 331 -9.47 -12.43 -16.69
N LYS A 332 -9.26 -13.52 -17.44
CA LYS A 332 -9.69 -13.60 -18.85
C LYS A 332 -11.19 -13.44 -19.03
N ALA A 333 -12.00 -13.91 -18.08
CA ALA A 333 -13.45 -13.73 -18.13
C ALA A 333 -13.84 -12.27 -17.81
N VAL A 334 -13.25 -11.68 -16.79
CA VAL A 334 -13.49 -10.27 -16.41
C VAL A 334 -13.10 -9.32 -17.55
N ASP A 335 -11.94 -9.56 -18.21
CA ASP A 335 -11.48 -8.72 -19.34
C ASP A 335 -12.41 -8.75 -20.55
N LYS A 336 -13.25 -9.78 -20.67
CA LYS A 336 -14.27 -9.86 -21.74
C LYS A 336 -15.57 -9.14 -21.39
N LEU A 337 -15.77 -8.81 -20.10
CA LEU A 337 -16.96 -8.11 -19.63
C LEU A 337 -16.79 -6.58 -19.59
N ASN A 338 -15.53 -6.12 -19.63
CA ASN A 338 -15.14 -4.70 -19.69
C ASN A 338 -14.76 -4.31 -21.13
#